data_f02b1852cf901cec0540c74bc3ed48e8
#
_entry.id   f02b1852cf901cec0540c74bc3ed48e8
#
_cell.length_a   1.000
_cell.length_b   1.000
_cell.length_c   1.000
_cell.angle_alpha   90.00
_cell.angle_beta   90.00
_cell.angle_gamma   90.00
#
_symmetry.space_group_name_H-M   'P 1'
#
loop_
_entity.id
_entity.type
_entity.pdbx_description
1 polymer ?
#
loop_
_entity_poly.entity_id
_entity_poly.type
_entity_poly.pdbx_seq_one_letter_code
_entity_poly.pdbx_strand_id
1 'polypeptide(L)'
;MIIIHDSFICKPGNASKLAKKLKTAMGDLSELLYIMTDMTGSFNKVVVVTKYENLSDYEKSWDKYKENTEEAKKMDEAMAGYQDMYLTGSREIYQVW
;
A
#
# COMPACT_ATOMS: atom_id res chain seq x y z
N MET A 1 1.63 -12.13 15.04
CA MET A 1 1.77 -11.51 13.71
C MET A 1 0.51 -10.76 13.34
N ILE A 2 0.68 -9.62 12.72
CA ILE A 2 -0.44 -8.83 12.20
C ILE A 2 -0.39 -8.75 10.69
N ILE A 3 -1.55 -8.66 10.07
CA ILE A 3 -1.73 -8.46 8.63
C ILE A 3 -2.48 -7.14 8.44
N ILE A 4 -1.98 -6.32 7.54
CA ILE A 4 -2.56 -5.01 7.26
C ILE A 4 -3.09 -4.99 5.84
N HIS A 5 -4.35 -4.56 5.70
CA HIS A 5 -4.99 -4.32 4.41
C HIS A 5 -5.16 -2.82 4.21
N ASP A 6 -4.45 -2.25 3.26
CA ASP A 6 -4.67 -0.89 2.80
C ASP A 6 -5.49 -0.97 1.52
N SER A 7 -6.74 -0.50 1.58
CA SER A 7 -7.69 -0.60 0.47
C SER A 7 -7.94 0.77 -0.15
N PHE A 8 -7.91 0.83 -1.47
CA PHE A 8 -8.15 2.06 -2.23
C PHE A 8 -9.31 1.83 -3.20
N ILE A 9 -10.29 2.72 -3.18
CA ILE A 9 -11.32 2.79 -4.21
C ILE A 9 -10.86 3.85 -5.21
N CYS A 10 -10.49 3.41 -6.40
CA CYS A 10 -9.89 4.26 -7.42
C CYS A 10 -10.94 4.89 -8.33
N LYS A 11 -10.53 5.96 -9.00
CA LYS A 11 -11.30 6.53 -10.09
C LYS A 11 -11.39 5.51 -11.23
N PRO A 12 -12.46 5.54 -12.05
CA PRO A 12 -12.61 4.59 -13.15
C PRO A 12 -11.35 4.52 -14.03
N GLY A 13 -10.90 3.30 -14.29
CA GLY A 13 -9.72 3.05 -15.12
C GLY A 13 -8.38 3.18 -14.41
N ASN A 14 -8.35 3.56 -13.14
CA ASN A 14 -7.09 3.81 -12.43
C ASN A 14 -6.62 2.67 -11.52
N ALA A 15 -7.43 1.63 -11.32
CA ALA A 15 -7.05 0.54 -10.41
C ALA A 15 -5.75 -0.15 -10.86
N SER A 16 -5.67 -0.56 -12.12
CA SER A 16 -4.46 -1.21 -12.62
C SER A 16 -3.25 -0.27 -12.65
N LYS A 17 -3.48 1.01 -12.91
CA LYS A 17 -2.41 2.02 -12.88
C LYS A 17 -1.85 2.18 -11.46
N LEU A 18 -2.73 2.28 -10.46
CA LEU A 18 -2.33 2.38 -9.07
C LEU A 18 -1.64 1.09 -8.61
N ALA A 19 -2.18 -0.08 -8.97
CA ALA A 19 -1.58 -1.35 -8.61
C ALA A 19 -0.15 -1.48 -9.16
N LYS A 20 0.09 -1.09 -10.40
CA LYS A 20 1.42 -1.09 -11.01
C LYS A 20 2.36 -0.12 -10.30
N LYS A 21 1.87 1.07 -9.96
CA LYS A 21 2.65 2.09 -9.26
C LYS A 21 3.04 1.59 -7.86
N LEU A 22 2.13 0.99 -7.13
CA LEU A 22 2.39 0.39 -5.83
C LEU A 22 3.40 -0.76 -5.93
N LYS A 23 3.28 -1.58 -6.94
CA LYS A 23 4.22 -2.68 -7.17
C LYS A 23 5.63 -2.18 -7.43
N THR A 24 5.76 -1.11 -8.18
CA THR A 24 7.07 -0.47 -8.42
C THR A 24 7.63 0.12 -7.14
N ALA A 25 6.80 0.79 -6.35
CA ALA A 25 7.25 1.46 -5.12
C ALA A 25 7.56 0.48 -3.98
N MET A 26 6.79 -0.61 -3.86
CA MET A 26 6.81 -1.49 -2.70
C MET A 26 7.30 -2.91 -2.99
N GLY A 27 7.52 -3.25 -4.26
CA GLY A 27 7.79 -4.64 -4.67
C GLY A 27 9.01 -5.27 -3.99
N ASP A 28 9.99 -4.48 -3.57
CA ASP A 28 11.22 -4.96 -2.94
C ASP A 28 11.11 -5.04 -1.41
N LEU A 29 9.99 -4.62 -0.82
CA LEU A 29 9.81 -4.67 0.63
C LEU A 29 9.51 -6.09 1.08
N SER A 30 10.26 -6.57 2.08
CA SER A 30 10.09 -7.92 2.61
C SER A 30 8.73 -8.12 3.29
N GLU A 31 8.14 -7.06 3.83
CA GLU A 31 6.84 -7.10 4.48
C GLU A 31 5.65 -7.14 3.52
N LEU A 32 5.86 -6.86 2.23
CA LEU A 32 4.78 -6.90 1.25
C LEU A 32 4.41 -8.35 0.94
N LEU A 33 3.11 -8.68 1.09
CA LEU A 33 2.58 -9.99 0.72
C LEU A 33 1.93 -9.95 -0.67
N TYR A 34 0.96 -9.07 -0.85
CA TYR A 34 0.19 -9.00 -2.09
C TYR A 34 -0.24 -7.58 -2.42
N ILE A 35 -0.34 -7.30 -3.71
CA ILE A 35 -1.10 -6.18 -4.24
C ILE A 35 -2.17 -6.80 -5.12
N MET A 36 -3.44 -6.55 -4.80
CA MET A 36 -4.57 -7.21 -5.42
C MET A 36 -5.56 -6.19 -5.96
N THR A 37 -6.27 -6.57 -7.02
CA THR A 37 -7.42 -5.80 -7.51
C THR A 37 -8.67 -6.64 -7.35
N ASP A 38 -9.80 -6.00 -7.00
CA ASP A 38 -11.06 -6.72 -6.85
C ASP A 38 -11.65 -7.01 -8.23
N MET A 39 -11.90 -8.28 -8.51
CA MET A 39 -12.44 -8.71 -9.80
C MET A 39 -13.94 -8.92 -9.79
N THR A 40 -14.59 -8.87 -8.62
CA THR A 40 -16.00 -9.29 -8.51
C THR A 40 -16.89 -8.34 -7.72
N GLY A 41 -16.39 -7.74 -6.65
CA GLY A 41 -17.22 -6.97 -5.71
C GLY A 41 -17.28 -5.50 -6.06
N SER A 42 -16.26 -4.75 -5.68
CA SER A 42 -16.18 -3.31 -5.95
C SER A 42 -15.33 -3.05 -7.18
N PHE A 43 -15.86 -2.28 -8.11
CA PHE A 43 -15.07 -1.86 -9.26
C PHE A 43 -13.94 -0.92 -8.81
N ASN A 44 -12.77 -1.05 -9.44
CA ASN A 44 -11.63 -0.16 -9.25
C ASN A 44 -11.08 -0.17 -7.82
N LYS A 45 -11.15 -1.30 -7.13
CA LYS A 45 -10.58 -1.46 -5.79
C LYS A 45 -9.22 -2.12 -5.86
N VAL A 46 -8.23 -1.52 -5.15
CA VAL A 46 -6.89 -2.07 -4.98
C VAL A 46 -6.66 -2.33 -3.50
N VAL A 47 -6.11 -3.49 -3.16
CA VAL A 47 -5.76 -3.84 -1.78
C VAL A 47 -4.28 -4.17 -1.71
N VAL A 48 -3.57 -3.51 -0.80
CA VAL A 48 -2.18 -3.80 -0.48
C VAL A 48 -2.17 -4.58 0.83
N VAL A 49 -1.55 -5.75 0.82
CA VAL A 49 -1.47 -6.62 2.00
C VAL A 49 -0.02 -6.69 2.47
N THR A 50 0.20 -6.27 3.71
CA THR A 50 1.53 -6.33 4.34
C THR A 50 1.45 -7.10 5.65
N LYS A 51 2.60 -7.60 6.12
CA LYS A 51 2.70 -8.31 7.39
C LYS A 51 3.79 -7.72 8.27
N TYR A 52 3.56 -7.77 9.59
CA TYR A 52 4.54 -7.38 10.61
C TYR A 52 4.39 -8.30 11.81
N GLU A 53 5.45 -8.46 12.58
CA GLU A 53 5.39 -9.30 13.80
C GLU A 53 4.44 -8.69 14.84
N ASN A 54 4.41 -7.35 14.95
CA ASN A 54 3.57 -6.64 15.90
C ASN A 54 3.37 -5.20 15.46
N LEU A 55 2.52 -4.47 16.19
CA LEU A 55 2.23 -3.07 15.89
C LEU A 55 3.45 -2.16 16.04
N SER A 56 4.33 -2.46 16.97
CA SER A 56 5.54 -1.68 17.18
C SER A 56 6.45 -1.73 15.94
N ASP A 57 6.62 -2.91 15.36
CA ASP A 57 7.41 -3.07 14.14
C ASP A 57 6.76 -2.33 12.97
N TYR A 58 5.44 -2.35 12.89
CA TYR A 58 4.71 -1.59 11.88
C TYR A 58 4.97 -0.09 12.03
N GLU A 59 4.85 0.45 13.23
CA GLU A 59 5.14 1.87 13.49
C GLU A 59 6.58 2.22 13.10
N LYS A 60 7.54 1.40 13.49
CA LYS A 60 8.95 1.60 13.16
C LYS A 60 9.22 1.58 11.66
N SER A 61 8.42 0.85 10.89
CA SER A 61 8.59 0.76 9.44
C SER A 61 8.41 2.11 8.74
N TRP A 62 7.69 3.04 9.35
CA TRP A 62 7.49 4.38 8.80
C TRP A 62 8.69 5.30 9.04
N ASP A 63 9.58 4.97 9.97
CA ASP A 63 10.72 5.84 10.31
C ASP A 63 11.65 6.08 9.12
N LYS A 64 11.81 5.07 8.26
CA LYS A 64 12.64 5.18 7.06
C LYS A 64 12.09 6.16 6.02
N TYR A 65 10.81 6.53 6.12
CA TYR A 65 10.16 7.47 5.21
C TYR A 65 10.00 8.86 5.81
N LYS A 66 10.48 9.08 7.03
CA LYS A 66 10.46 10.39 7.67
C LYS A 66 11.61 11.24 7.16
N GLU A 67 11.32 12.53 6.96
CA GLU A 67 12.30 13.52 6.52
C GLU A 67 12.97 13.14 5.19
N ASN A 68 14.14 13.64 4.92
CA ASN A 68 14.81 13.53 3.62
C ASN A 68 15.67 12.27 3.44
N THR A 69 15.17 11.11 3.85
CA THR A 69 15.89 9.84 3.64
C THR A 69 15.87 9.43 2.17
N GLU A 70 16.83 8.60 1.75
CA GLU A 70 16.86 8.06 0.39
C GLU A 70 15.61 7.22 0.10
N GLU A 71 15.15 6.45 1.08
CA GLU A 71 13.94 5.64 0.97
C GLU A 71 12.70 6.52 0.76
N ALA A 72 12.61 7.64 1.49
CA ALA A 72 11.51 8.58 1.35
C ALA A 72 11.49 9.20 -0.06
N LYS A 73 12.66 9.59 -0.57
CA LYS A 73 12.78 10.17 -1.92
C LYS A 73 12.37 9.16 -3.00
N LYS A 74 12.83 7.92 -2.89
CA LYS A 74 12.47 6.86 -3.83
C LYS A 74 10.97 6.58 -3.80
N MET A 75 10.37 6.54 -2.61
CA MET A 75 8.94 6.32 -2.45
C MET A 75 8.15 7.48 -3.06
N ASP A 76 8.54 8.71 -2.79
CA ASP A 76 7.87 9.90 -3.33
C ASP A 76 7.90 9.90 -4.87
N GLU A 77 9.04 9.56 -5.47
CA GLU A 77 9.16 9.46 -6.93
C GLU A 77 8.28 8.36 -7.50
N ALA A 78 8.35 7.16 -6.90
CA ALA A 78 7.58 6.02 -7.38
C ALA A 78 6.08 6.22 -7.22
N MET A 79 5.65 6.95 -6.20
CA MET A 79 4.24 7.20 -5.90
C MET A 79 3.73 8.55 -6.39
N ALA A 80 4.53 9.27 -7.20
CA ALA A 80 4.11 10.58 -7.71
C ALA A 80 2.74 10.48 -8.41
N GLY A 81 1.79 11.34 -8.00
CA GLY A 81 0.46 11.40 -8.59
C GLY A 81 -0.55 10.36 -8.09
N TYR A 82 -0.16 9.46 -7.17
CA TYR A 82 -1.06 8.40 -6.71
C TYR A 82 -2.33 8.96 -6.04
N GLN A 83 -2.23 10.11 -5.40
CA GLN A 83 -3.35 10.74 -4.69
C GLN A 83 -4.49 11.13 -5.62
N ASP A 84 -4.20 11.36 -6.90
CA ASP A 84 -5.21 11.68 -7.89
C ASP A 84 -5.86 10.43 -8.50
N MET A 85 -5.37 9.25 -8.14
CA MET A 85 -5.85 7.99 -8.72
C MET A 85 -6.98 7.35 -7.94
N TYR A 86 -7.18 7.72 -6.67
CA TYR A 86 -8.21 7.11 -5.84
C TYR A 86 -9.15 8.16 -5.22
N LEU A 87 -10.33 7.68 -4.86
CA LEU A 87 -11.40 8.50 -4.26
C LEU A 87 -11.38 8.39 -2.74
N THR A 88 -11.24 7.17 -2.23
CA THR A 88 -11.22 6.88 -0.80
C THR A 88 -10.20 5.79 -0.50
N GLY A 89 -9.73 5.78 0.73
CA GLY A 89 -8.86 4.74 1.22
C GLY A 89 -9.24 4.32 2.64
N SER A 90 -8.92 3.09 2.99
CA SER A 90 -9.13 2.58 4.34
C SER A 90 -8.01 1.65 4.73
N ARG A 91 -7.82 1.46 6.03
CA ARG A 91 -6.82 0.54 6.58
C ARG A 91 -7.45 -0.36 7.62
N GLU A 92 -7.20 -1.65 7.48
CA GLU A 92 -7.63 -2.64 8.46
C GLU A 92 -6.42 -3.39 8.95
N ILE A 93 -6.32 -3.60 10.25
CA ILE A 93 -5.21 -4.32 10.88
C ILE A 93 -5.79 -5.54 11.58
N TYR A 94 -5.33 -6.72 11.16
CA TYR A 94 -5.82 -8.00 11.67
C TYR A 94 -4.77 -8.68 12.52
N GLN A 95 -5.21 -9.25 13.64
CA GLN A 95 -4.39 -10.17 14.45
C GLN A 95 -4.52 -11.57 13.88
N VAL A 96 -3.39 -12.21 13.55
CA VAL A 96 -3.40 -13.60 13.06
C VAL A 96 -3.41 -14.54 14.29
N TRP A 97 -4.30 -15.51 14.27
CA TRP A 97 -4.44 -16.50 15.32
C TRP A 97 -3.73 -17.81 14.99
#